data_44e5b86333e703d39f1e3b223bb490c9
#
_entry.id   44e5b86333e703d39f1e3b223bb490c9
#
_cell.length_a   1.000
_cell.length_b   1.000
_cell.length_c   1.000
_cell.angle_alpha   90.00
_cell.angle_beta   90.00
_cell.angle_gamma   90.00
#
_symmetry.space_group_name_H-M   'P 1'
#
loop_
_entity.id
_entity.type
_entity.pdbx_description
1 polymer ?
#
loop_
_entity_poly.entity_id
_entity_poly.type
_entity_poly.pdbx_seq_one_letter_code
_entity_poly.pdbx_strand_id
1 'polypeptide(L)'
;MSSLRLLLSDSHDPLFNLAVEECIFRQMDPAQRVLFLWRNDNTVVIGRAQNPWKECNTRRMEEDGVTLARRSSGGGAVFHDLGNSCFTFMAGKPGYDKSVSTTIVIDALARLGVSAFASGRNDLLVATPDGDRKVSGSAYRETHDRGFHHGTLLLDADLGRLAHYLNPDPKKLAAKGISSVRSRVANLGELLPGLGHEQVVQALCDAFFAHYGEVVPPEHISPERMPDLPGFAETFARQRSWEWNFGHAPAFSHLLEERFPWGGVELHFDVEKGVIGRAQIFSDTLAPAPLDDLAARLPGVAYRPDAIAALLRQWRATFSANSELEGFSAWLLTALR
;
A
#
# COMPACT_ATOMS: atom_id res chain seq x y z
N MET A 1 14.18 -20.52 26.02
CA MET A 1 13.47 -19.33 25.49
C MET A 1 12.14 -19.83 24.96
N SER A 2 11.05 -19.05 25.10
CA SER A 2 9.76 -19.41 24.54
C SER A 2 9.83 -19.61 23.03
N SER A 3 9.07 -20.58 22.50
CA SER A 3 8.94 -20.81 21.07
C SER A 3 8.00 -19.79 20.40
N LEU A 4 7.22 -19.06 21.20
CA LEU A 4 6.28 -18.05 20.73
C LEU A 4 6.76 -16.64 21.10
N ARG A 5 6.38 -15.68 20.26
CA ARG A 5 6.51 -14.24 20.50
C ARG A 5 5.27 -13.52 20.02
N LEU A 6 4.69 -12.69 20.88
CA LEU A 6 3.52 -11.86 20.56
C LEU A 6 3.89 -10.39 20.69
N LEU A 7 3.64 -9.63 19.62
CA LEU A 7 3.88 -8.20 19.59
C LEU A 7 2.59 -7.45 19.22
N LEU A 8 2.34 -6.35 19.93
CA LEU A 8 1.21 -5.45 19.69
C LEU A 8 1.74 -4.05 19.40
N SER A 9 1.38 -3.48 18.27
CA SER A 9 1.75 -2.09 17.96
C SER A 9 0.73 -1.12 18.55
N ASP A 10 1.22 -0.18 19.33
CA ASP A 10 0.45 0.96 19.83
C ASP A 10 0.49 2.15 18.84
N SER A 11 1.22 2.01 17.70
CA SER A 11 1.34 3.01 16.66
C SER A 11 0.37 2.77 15.51
N HIS A 12 -0.20 3.85 14.97
CA HIS A 12 -1.00 3.82 13.74
C HIS A 12 -0.23 4.34 12.50
N ASP A 13 1.06 4.68 12.67
CA ASP A 13 1.92 5.09 11.56
C ASP A 13 2.28 3.87 10.69
N PRO A 14 1.83 3.82 9.41
CA PRO A 14 2.10 2.71 8.51
C PRO A 14 3.60 2.50 8.24
N LEU A 15 4.38 3.57 8.20
CA LEU A 15 5.81 3.50 7.89
C LEU A 15 6.59 2.92 9.08
N PHE A 16 6.15 3.24 10.30
CA PHE A 16 6.65 2.65 11.53
C PHE A 16 6.32 1.16 11.60
N ASN A 17 5.05 0.80 11.42
CA ASN A 17 4.57 -0.59 11.53
C ASN A 17 5.24 -1.51 10.49
N LEU A 18 5.38 -1.05 9.24
CA LEU A 18 6.07 -1.80 8.19
C LEU A 18 7.59 -1.91 8.44
N ALA A 19 8.21 -0.90 9.08
CA ALA A 19 9.62 -0.98 9.47
C ALA A 19 9.82 -1.99 10.60
N VAL A 20 8.95 -2.00 11.60
CA VAL A 20 8.95 -3.00 12.69
C VAL A 20 8.77 -4.41 12.13
N GLU A 21 7.74 -4.63 11.30
CA GLU A 21 7.51 -5.93 10.64
C GLU A 21 8.75 -6.44 9.92
N GLU A 22 9.37 -5.59 9.13
CA GLU A 22 10.56 -5.98 8.36
C GLU A 22 11.77 -6.28 9.23
N CYS A 23 12.00 -5.50 10.28
CA CYS A 23 13.11 -5.73 11.22
C CYS A 23 12.92 -7.03 11.98
N ILE A 24 11.72 -7.30 12.50
CA ILE A 24 11.42 -8.57 13.18
C ILE A 24 11.66 -9.73 12.22
N PHE A 25 11.09 -9.67 11.01
CA PHE A 25 11.23 -10.72 10.02
C PHE A 25 12.70 -11.03 9.66
N ARG A 26 13.54 -10.00 9.57
CA ARG A 26 14.97 -10.19 9.24
C ARG A 26 15.76 -10.82 10.37
N GLN A 27 15.36 -10.61 11.62
CA GLN A 27 16.19 -10.88 12.79
C GLN A 27 15.61 -11.92 13.74
N MET A 28 14.35 -12.30 13.57
CA MET A 28 13.73 -13.32 14.42
C MET A 28 14.56 -14.60 14.44
N ASP A 29 14.60 -15.25 15.59
CA ASP A 29 15.11 -16.63 15.69
C ASP A 29 14.23 -17.55 14.82
N PRO A 30 14.80 -18.29 13.86
CA PRO A 30 14.01 -19.24 13.04
C PRO A 30 13.26 -20.29 13.83
N ALA A 31 13.66 -20.58 15.06
CA ALA A 31 12.94 -21.49 15.95
C ALA A 31 11.65 -20.88 16.52
N GLN A 32 11.52 -19.56 16.52
CA GLN A 32 10.35 -18.87 17.05
C GLN A 32 9.19 -18.84 16.04
N ARG A 33 7.98 -18.70 16.60
CA ARG A 33 6.74 -18.35 15.92
C ARG A 33 6.30 -16.99 16.42
N VAL A 34 6.17 -16.03 15.52
CA VAL A 34 5.86 -14.63 15.87
C VAL A 34 4.48 -14.28 15.37
N LEU A 35 3.66 -13.69 16.24
CA LEU A 35 2.45 -12.97 15.86
C LEU A 35 2.64 -11.50 16.16
N PHE A 36 2.48 -10.66 15.15
CA PHE A 36 2.49 -9.20 15.26
C PHE A 36 1.13 -8.65 14.85
N LEU A 37 0.46 -7.91 15.74
CA LEU A 37 -0.85 -7.32 15.54
C LEU A 37 -0.73 -5.79 15.54
N TRP A 38 -1.34 -5.17 14.56
CA TRP A 38 -1.18 -3.75 14.30
C TRP A 38 -2.33 -3.21 13.46
N ARG A 39 -2.41 -1.89 13.34
CA ARG A 39 -3.31 -1.20 12.41
C ARG A 39 -2.70 0.11 11.97
N ASN A 40 -3.12 0.59 10.79
CA ASN A 40 -2.69 1.86 10.24
C ASN A 40 -3.87 2.81 10.11
N ASP A 41 -3.58 4.09 10.18
CA ASP A 41 -4.56 5.12 9.87
C ASP A 41 -4.26 5.75 8.51
N ASN A 42 -5.33 6.08 7.78
CA ASN A 42 -5.35 6.90 6.57
C ASN A 42 -4.23 6.58 5.55
N THR A 43 -4.16 5.33 5.11
CA THR A 43 -3.02 4.83 4.33
C THR A 43 -3.44 3.97 3.15
N VAL A 44 -2.78 4.14 2.02
CA VAL A 44 -2.73 3.11 0.95
C VAL A 44 -1.41 2.36 1.05
N VAL A 45 -1.47 1.04 1.20
CA VAL A 45 -0.31 0.15 1.21
C VAL A 45 -0.22 -0.59 -0.11
N ILE A 46 0.84 -0.34 -0.87
CA ILE A 46 1.12 -1.04 -2.15
C ILE A 46 2.09 -2.19 -1.95
N GLY A 47 2.00 -3.18 -2.84
CA GLY A 47 2.97 -4.28 -2.90
C GLY A 47 4.33 -3.84 -3.44
N ARG A 48 5.37 -4.64 -3.13
CA ARG A 48 6.77 -4.32 -3.42
C ARG A 48 7.04 -3.89 -4.86
N ALA A 49 6.43 -4.55 -5.85
CA ALA A 49 6.68 -4.33 -7.26
C ALA A 49 5.56 -3.55 -7.98
N GLN A 50 4.64 -2.91 -7.23
CA GLN A 50 3.57 -2.14 -7.84
C GLN A 50 4.03 -0.73 -8.22
N ASN A 51 3.41 -0.22 -9.29
CA ASN A 51 3.54 1.16 -9.73
C ASN A 51 2.47 2.02 -9.03
N PRO A 52 2.85 2.94 -8.11
CA PRO A 52 1.89 3.73 -7.35
C PRO A 52 0.96 4.57 -8.25
N TRP A 53 1.47 5.13 -9.32
CA TRP A 53 0.69 5.99 -10.23
C TRP A 53 -0.34 5.22 -11.08
N LYS A 54 -0.13 3.90 -11.29
CA LYS A 54 -1.10 3.02 -11.96
C LYS A 54 -2.11 2.42 -11.01
N GLU A 55 -1.67 2.09 -9.82
CA GLU A 55 -2.49 1.36 -8.85
C GLU A 55 -3.32 2.29 -7.95
N CYS A 56 -2.92 3.57 -7.83
CA CYS A 56 -3.52 4.52 -6.90
C CYS A 56 -3.85 5.85 -7.58
N ASN A 57 -4.87 6.52 -7.09
CA ASN A 57 -5.15 7.92 -7.36
C ASN A 57 -4.27 8.79 -6.45
N THR A 58 -2.98 8.92 -6.81
CA THR A 58 -1.98 9.60 -5.99
C THR A 58 -2.30 11.07 -5.75
N ARG A 59 -2.95 11.72 -6.72
CA ARG A 59 -3.43 13.10 -6.58
C ARG A 59 -4.48 13.22 -5.46
N ARG A 60 -5.51 12.38 -5.51
CA ARG A 60 -6.57 12.39 -4.48
C ARG A 60 -6.02 12.05 -3.10
N MET A 61 -5.05 11.15 -3.05
CA MET A 61 -4.37 10.81 -1.79
C MET A 61 -3.63 12.01 -1.20
N GLU A 62 -2.92 12.80 -2.03
CA GLU A 62 -2.22 14.01 -1.58
C GLU A 62 -3.21 15.07 -1.07
N GLU A 63 -4.32 15.30 -1.80
CA GLU A 63 -5.38 16.25 -1.41
C GLU A 63 -6.02 15.88 -0.06
N ASP A 64 -6.23 14.60 0.20
CA ASP A 64 -6.90 14.08 1.41
C ASP A 64 -5.88 13.71 2.53
N GLY A 65 -4.58 13.95 2.34
CA GLY A 65 -3.53 13.64 3.32
C GLY A 65 -3.36 12.14 3.56
N VAL A 66 -3.62 11.29 2.56
CA VAL A 66 -3.47 9.84 2.64
C VAL A 66 -2.03 9.42 2.40
N THR A 67 -1.45 8.70 3.35
CA THR A 67 -0.08 8.21 3.24
C THR A 67 0.04 7.08 2.21
N LEU A 68 1.03 7.16 1.32
CA LEU A 68 1.44 6.01 0.51
C LEU A 68 2.56 5.26 1.22
N ALA A 69 2.38 3.97 1.42
CA ALA A 69 3.40 3.09 1.99
C ALA A 69 3.63 1.86 1.09
N ARG A 70 4.87 1.46 0.90
CA ARG A 70 5.25 0.26 0.15
C ARG A 70 5.70 -0.83 1.10
N ARG A 71 4.99 -1.96 1.12
CA ARG A 71 5.38 -3.13 1.90
C ARG A 71 6.43 -3.98 1.18
N SER A 72 7.12 -4.80 1.94
CA SER A 72 8.19 -5.69 1.43
C SER A 72 7.66 -6.97 0.78
N SER A 73 6.37 -7.31 0.96
CA SER A 73 5.68 -8.43 0.30
C SER A 73 5.10 -8.03 -1.05
N GLY A 74 4.68 -9.01 -1.84
CA GLY A 74 3.95 -8.79 -3.09
C GLY A 74 2.46 -8.47 -2.88
N GLY A 75 1.66 -8.66 -3.93
CA GLY A 75 0.21 -8.47 -3.91
C GLY A 75 -0.24 -7.09 -4.40
N GLY A 76 -1.56 -6.83 -4.31
CA GLY A 76 -2.22 -5.61 -4.77
C GLY A 76 -2.20 -4.47 -3.74
N ALA A 77 -2.67 -3.30 -4.16
CA ALA A 77 -2.87 -2.15 -3.28
C ALA A 77 -4.09 -2.36 -2.36
N VAL A 78 -3.99 -1.88 -1.13
CA VAL A 78 -5.04 -1.92 -0.11
C VAL A 78 -5.13 -0.56 0.58
N PHE A 79 -6.34 -0.18 1.00
CA PHE A 79 -6.57 1.01 1.82
C PHE A 79 -6.76 0.58 3.28
N HIS A 80 -6.12 1.30 4.19
CA HIS A 80 -6.23 1.11 5.64
C HIS A 80 -6.70 2.40 6.30
N ASP A 81 -7.67 2.25 7.17
CA ASP A 81 -8.05 3.19 8.22
C ASP A 81 -8.17 2.43 9.55
N LEU A 82 -8.59 3.10 10.62
CA LEU A 82 -8.70 2.47 11.94
C LEU A 82 -9.80 1.39 12.02
N GLY A 83 -10.68 1.29 11.02
CA GLY A 83 -11.64 0.21 10.85
C GLY A 83 -11.04 -1.06 10.23
N ASN A 84 -9.73 -1.07 9.94
CA ASN A 84 -9.01 -2.23 9.42
C ASN A 84 -7.97 -2.72 10.44
N SER A 85 -8.05 -3.99 10.82
CA SER A 85 -7.06 -4.66 11.69
C SER A 85 -6.06 -5.44 10.84
N CYS A 86 -4.78 -5.38 11.19
CA CYS A 86 -3.71 -6.09 10.50
C CYS A 86 -3.06 -7.13 11.41
N PHE A 87 -2.67 -8.24 10.81
CA PHE A 87 -1.91 -9.31 11.46
C PHE A 87 -0.70 -9.71 10.63
N THR A 88 0.35 -10.18 11.30
CA THR A 88 1.52 -10.78 10.64
C THR A 88 1.98 -12.00 11.44
N PHE A 89 1.93 -13.17 10.79
CA PHE A 89 2.51 -14.40 11.31
C PHE A 89 3.87 -14.63 10.65
N MET A 90 4.89 -14.93 11.46
CA MET A 90 6.25 -15.18 10.95
C MET A 90 6.79 -16.48 11.55
N ALA A 91 7.50 -17.24 10.75
CA ALA A 91 8.18 -18.48 11.21
C ALA A 91 9.41 -18.79 10.36
N GLY A 92 10.36 -19.48 10.95
CA GLY A 92 11.47 -20.08 10.21
C GLY A 92 11.06 -21.36 9.46
N LYS A 93 11.78 -21.71 8.43
CA LYS A 93 11.60 -22.96 7.68
C LYS A 93 12.38 -24.11 8.36
N PRO A 94 11.86 -25.35 8.33
CA PRO A 94 10.68 -25.81 7.58
C PRO A 94 9.33 -25.54 8.28
N GLY A 95 9.31 -24.93 9.45
CA GLY A 95 8.09 -24.74 10.24
C GLY A 95 7.13 -23.67 9.73
N TYR A 96 7.55 -22.83 8.77
CA TYR A 96 6.65 -21.87 8.11
C TYR A 96 5.69 -22.59 7.17
N ASP A 97 4.41 -22.41 7.44
CA ASP A 97 3.31 -22.88 6.59
C ASP A 97 2.17 -21.83 6.62
N LYS A 98 1.88 -21.26 5.46
CA LYS A 98 0.81 -20.27 5.30
C LYS A 98 -0.59 -20.83 5.54
N SER A 99 -0.79 -22.15 5.40
CA SER A 99 -2.07 -22.79 5.71
C SER A 99 -2.35 -22.77 7.22
N VAL A 100 -1.32 -22.93 8.04
CA VAL A 100 -1.43 -22.85 9.50
C VAL A 100 -1.90 -21.46 9.94
N SER A 101 -1.23 -20.41 9.47
CA SER A 101 -1.62 -19.04 9.82
C SER A 101 -3.02 -18.68 9.31
N THR A 102 -3.42 -19.18 8.14
CA THR A 102 -4.79 -19.01 7.62
C THR A 102 -5.81 -19.70 8.52
N THR A 103 -5.52 -20.93 8.98
CA THR A 103 -6.37 -21.67 9.91
C THR A 103 -6.53 -20.91 11.24
N ILE A 104 -5.44 -20.39 11.80
CA ILE A 104 -5.49 -19.59 13.04
C ILE A 104 -6.41 -18.37 12.88
N VAL A 105 -6.36 -17.66 11.75
CA VAL A 105 -7.26 -16.52 11.51
C VAL A 105 -8.72 -16.97 11.39
N ILE A 106 -8.99 -18.08 10.70
CA ILE A 106 -10.35 -18.64 10.59
C ILE A 106 -10.87 -19.05 11.96
N ASP A 107 -10.05 -19.73 12.78
CA ASP A 107 -10.41 -20.12 14.14
C ASP A 107 -10.68 -18.90 15.05
N ALA A 108 -9.88 -17.83 14.90
CA ALA A 108 -10.13 -16.58 15.62
C ALA A 108 -11.49 -15.96 15.25
N LEU A 109 -11.83 -15.93 13.96
CA LEU A 109 -13.13 -15.45 13.51
C LEU A 109 -14.28 -16.34 13.97
N ALA A 110 -14.10 -17.68 13.97
CA ALA A 110 -15.08 -18.63 14.47
C ALA A 110 -15.36 -18.43 15.98
N ARG A 111 -14.34 -18.11 16.80
CA ARG A 111 -14.50 -17.76 18.22
C ARG A 111 -15.35 -16.51 18.44
N LEU A 112 -15.36 -15.59 17.47
CA LEU A 112 -16.22 -14.40 17.45
C LEU A 112 -17.61 -14.68 16.87
N GLY A 113 -17.88 -15.91 16.42
CA GLY A 113 -19.16 -16.28 15.81
C GLY A 113 -19.25 -16.01 14.31
N VAL A 114 -18.12 -15.75 13.64
CA VAL A 114 -18.06 -15.49 12.20
C VAL A 114 -17.53 -16.72 11.46
N SER A 115 -18.33 -17.30 10.57
CA SER A 115 -17.92 -18.42 9.71
C SER A 115 -17.24 -17.88 8.45
N ALA A 116 -15.91 -17.82 8.47
CA ALA A 116 -15.09 -17.43 7.33
C ALA A 116 -14.44 -18.65 6.67
N PHE A 117 -14.14 -18.55 5.39
CA PHE A 117 -13.47 -19.62 4.65
C PHE A 117 -12.44 -19.02 3.66
N ALA A 118 -11.38 -19.78 3.40
CA ALA A 118 -10.34 -19.39 2.45
C ALA A 118 -10.84 -19.52 1.01
N SER A 119 -10.54 -18.54 0.16
CA SER A 119 -10.89 -18.52 -1.25
C SER A 119 -9.74 -18.03 -2.12
N GLY A 120 -9.54 -18.71 -3.23
CA GLY A 120 -8.46 -18.39 -4.15
C GLY A 120 -7.08 -18.50 -3.49
N ARG A 121 -6.20 -17.52 -3.77
CA ARG A 121 -4.81 -17.56 -3.28
C ARG A 121 -4.58 -16.84 -1.97
N ASN A 122 -5.45 -15.90 -1.62
CA ASN A 122 -5.13 -14.92 -0.58
C ASN A 122 -6.35 -14.17 0.01
N ASP A 123 -7.56 -14.65 -0.19
CA ASP A 123 -8.77 -14.01 0.32
C ASP A 123 -9.42 -14.89 1.40
N LEU A 124 -10.00 -14.28 2.44
CA LEU A 124 -11.00 -14.90 3.29
C LEU A 124 -12.36 -14.29 2.98
N LEU A 125 -13.34 -15.13 2.79
CA LEU A 125 -14.71 -14.77 2.47
C LEU A 125 -15.65 -15.17 3.61
N VAL A 126 -16.77 -14.48 3.67
CA VAL A 126 -17.95 -14.84 4.47
C VAL A 126 -19.14 -14.94 3.56
N ALA A 127 -20.05 -15.87 3.82
CA ALA A 127 -21.32 -15.95 3.12
C ALA A 127 -22.24 -14.83 3.60
N THR A 128 -22.81 -14.08 2.65
CA THR A 128 -23.85 -13.07 2.90
C THR A 128 -25.08 -13.35 2.06
N PRO A 129 -26.25 -12.74 2.36
CA PRO A 129 -27.46 -12.92 1.54
C PRO A 129 -27.26 -12.57 0.06
N ASP A 130 -26.34 -11.63 -0.23
CA ASP A 130 -26.03 -11.17 -1.59
C ASP A 130 -24.85 -11.91 -2.23
N GLY A 131 -24.41 -13.04 -1.65
CA GLY A 131 -23.27 -13.85 -2.09
C GLY A 131 -22.04 -13.71 -1.20
N ASP A 132 -20.97 -14.39 -1.57
CA ASP A 132 -19.74 -14.42 -0.79
C ASP A 132 -18.99 -13.09 -0.90
N ARG A 133 -18.59 -12.53 0.26
CA ARG A 133 -17.86 -11.26 0.32
C ARG A 133 -16.53 -11.42 1.05
N LYS A 134 -15.53 -10.72 0.54
CA LYS A 134 -14.20 -10.70 1.12
C LYS A 134 -14.17 -9.83 2.37
N VAL A 135 -13.67 -10.40 3.46
CA VAL A 135 -13.44 -9.71 4.75
C VAL A 135 -11.95 -9.61 5.10
N SER A 136 -11.08 -10.34 4.39
CA SER A 136 -9.63 -10.35 4.60
C SER A 136 -8.89 -10.52 3.28
N GLY A 137 -7.78 -9.81 3.14
CA GLY A 137 -6.80 -10.02 2.08
C GLY A 137 -5.44 -10.31 2.68
N SER A 138 -4.69 -11.24 2.07
CA SER A 138 -3.39 -11.68 2.55
C SER A 138 -2.30 -11.44 1.51
N ALA A 139 -1.07 -11.26 2.01
CA ALA A 139 0.15 -11.31 1.20
C ALA A 139 1.24 -12.07 1.97
N TYR A 140 2.22 -12.56 1.22
CA TYR A 140 3.25 -13.45 1.75
C TYR A 140 4.62 -12.98 1.30
N ARG A 141 5.62 -13.25 2.14
CA ARG A 141 7.02 -13.12 1.77
C ARG A 141 7.79 -14.30 2.30
N GLU A 142 8.59 -14.90 1.45
CA GLU A 142 9.44 -16.03 1.81
C GLU A 142 10.89 -15.76 1.41
N THR A 143 11.81 -16.23 2.25
CA THR A 143 13.23 -16.34 1.97
C THR A 143 13.62 -17.83 2.01
N HIS A 144 14.92 -18.12 1.89
CA HIS A 144 15.39 -19.52 1.97
C HIS A 144 15.15 -20.14 3.34
N ASP A 145 15.15 -19.37 4.42
CA ASP A 145 15.16 -19.83 5.82
C ASP A 145 13.90 -19.43 6.62
N ARG A 146 13.03 -18.57 6.11
CA ARG A 146 11.85 -18.08 6.84
C ARG A 146 10.76 -17.55 5.90
N GLY A 147 9.56 -17.37 6.46
CA GLY A 147 8.45 -16.74 5.76
C GLY A 147 7.57 -15.93 6.69
N PHE A 148 6.80 -15.00 6.12
CA PHE A 148 5.68 -14.38 6.81
C PHE A 148 4.41 -14.37 5.96
N HIS A 149 3.30 -14.40 6.65
CA HIS A 149 1.95 -14.18 6.15
C HIS A 149 1.39 -12.97 6.88
N HIS A 150 1.14 -11.89 6.17
CA HIS A 150 0.37 -10.79 6.73
C HIS A 150 -0.94 -10.58 5.99
N GLY A 151 -1.91 -10.05 6.70
CA GLY A 151 -3.23 -9.80 6.16
C GLY A 151 -3.99 -8.74 6.92
N THR A 152 -5.17 -8.47 6.40
CA THR A 152 -6.12 -7.48 6.89
C THR A 152 -7.41 -8.16 7.33
N LEU A 153 -8.10 -7.58 8.30
CA LEU A 153 -9.48 -7.89 8.65
C LEU A 153 -10.27 -6.59 8.59
N LEU A 154 -11.24 -6.51 7.69
CA LEU A 154 -12.13 -5.35 7.55
C LEU A 154 -13.17 -5.42 8.66
N LEU A 155 -13.08 -4.53 9.65
CA LEU A 155 -14.00 -4.46 10.80
C LEU A 155 -15.11 -3.46 10.55
N ASP A 156 -14.71 -2.21 10.33
CA ASP A 156 -15.59 -1.07 10.04
C ASP A 156 -14.83 -0.05 9.18
N ALA A 157 -14.16 -0.54 8.12
CA ALA A 157 -13.40 0.28 7.20
C ALA A 157 -14.31 1.12 6.31
N ASP A 158 -13.92 2.35 5.98
CA ASP A 158 -14.63 3.19 5.04
C ASP A 158 -14.44 2.69 3.59
N LEU A 159 -15.34 1.81 3.17
CA LEU A 159 -15.31 1.21 1.83
C LEU A 159 -15.58 2.25 0.71
N GLY A 160 -16.14 3.41 1.05
CA GLY A 160 -16.31 4.52 0.12
C GLY A 160 -14.96 5.17 -0.21
N ARG A 161 -14.15 5.45 0.81
CA ARG A 161 -12.80 5.99 0.66
C ARG A 161 -11.87 5.03 -0.08
N LEU A 162 -11.96 3.75 0.21
CA LEU A 162 -11.19 2.71 -0.51
C LEU A 162 -11.35 2.83 -2.04
N ALA A 163 -12.57 3.04 -2.51
CA ALA A 163 -12.86 3.17 -3.95
C ALA A 163 -12.29 4.47 -4.56
N HIS A 164 -12.07 5.52 -3.75
CA HIS A 164 -11.52 6.80 -4.22
C HIS A 164 -10.01 6.76 -4.47
N TYR A 165 -9.28 5.90 -3.73
CA TYR A 165 -7.83 5.89 -3.77
C TYR A 165 -7.22 4.76 -4.59
N LEU A 166 -7.97 3.68 -4.83
CA LEU A 166 -7.48 2.54 -5.60
C LEU A 166 -7.98 2.57 -7.04
N ASN A 167 -7.08 2.35 -7.99
CA ASN A 167 -7.36 2.16 -9.41
C ASN A 167 -7.40 0.65 -9.71
N PRO A 168 -8.56 -0.02 -9.58
CA PRO A 168 -8.64 -1.45 -9.81
C PRO A 168 -8.46 -1.75 -11.30
N ASP A 169 -7.64 -2.75 -11.64
CA ASP A 169 -7.50 -3.25 -13.00
C ASP A 169 -8.85 -3.81 -13.50
N PRO A 170 -9.47 -3.21 -14.54
CA PRO A 170 -10.75 -3.66 -15.08
C PRO A 170 -10.73 -5.13 -15.52
N LYS A 171 -9.59 -5.64 -16.01
CA LYS A 171 -9.44 -7.03 -16.40
C LYS A 171 -9.51 -7.98 -15.20
N LYS A 172 -8.97 -7.57 -14.04
CA LYS A 172 -9.09 -8.36 -12.81
C LYS A 172 -10.51 -8.38 -12.26
N LEU A 173 -11.24 -7.27 -12.36
CA LEU A 173 -12.65 -7.20 -11.96
C LEU A 173 -13.50 -8.10 -12.86
N ALA A 174 -13.36 -7.96 -14.18
CA ALA A 174 -14.09 -8.75 -15.17
C ALA A 174 -13.83 -10.26 -15.01
N ALA A 175 -12.57 -10.66 -14.80
CA ALA A 175 -12.18 -12.06 -14.58
C ALA A 175 -12.81 -12.70 -13.33
N LYS A 176 -13.23 -11.88 -12.35
CA LYS A 176 -13.94 -12.32 -11.13
C LYS A 176 -15.45 -12.10 -11.20
N GLY A 177 -15.98 -11.62 -12.33
CA GLY A 177 -17.41 -11.38 -12.53
C GLY A 177 -17.99 -10.26 -11.64
N ILE A 178 -17.17 -9.29 -11.22
CA ILE A 178 -17.56 -8.22 -10.30
C ILE A 178 -17.49 -6.84 -10.98
N SER A 179 -18.44 -5.98 -10.62
CA SER A 179 -18.58 -4.64 -11.20
C SER A 179 -17.68 -3.59 -10.54
N SER A 180 -17.30 -3.79 -9.28
CA SER A 180 -16.45 -2.85 -8.53
C SER A 180 -15.74 -3.53 -7.37
N VAL A 181 -14.69 -2.87 -6.82
CA VAL A 181 -13.99 -3.34 -5.61
C VAL A 181 -14.95 -3.36 -4.42
N ARG A 182 -15.82 -2.34 -4.28
CA ARG A 182 -16.80 -2.23 -3.19
C ARG A 182 -17.79 -3.39 -3.14
N SER A 183 -18.26 -3.87 -4.30
CA SER A 183 -19.22 -5.00 -4.36
C SER A 183 -18.59 -6.33 -3.93
N ARG A 184 -17.27 -6.41 -3.82
CA ARG A 184 -16.53 -7.62 -3.46
C ARG A 184 -16.22 -7.74 -1.97
N VAL A 185 -16.16 -6.64 -1.23
CA VAL A 185 -15.72 -6.60 0.17
C VAL A 185 -16.90 -6.34 1.12
N ALA A 186 -16.77 -6.78 2.37
CA ALA A 186 -17.68 -6.44 3.46
C ALA A 186 -16.90 -6.19 4.74
N ASN A 187 -17.44 -5.38 5.62
CA ASN A 187 -16.96 -5.22 6.99
C ASN A 187 -17.53 -6.33 7.86
N LEU A 188 -16.70 -6.89 8.76
CA LEU A 188 -17.14 -7.85 9.76
C LEU A 188 -18.16 -7.25 10.73
N GLY A 189 -18.10 -5.93 10.96
CA GLY A 189 -19.09 -5.19 11.75
C GLY A 189 -20.51 -5.21 11.18
N GLU A 190 -20.66 -5.47 9.86
CA GLU A 190 -21.98 -5.68 9.23
C GLU A 190 -22.62 -7.01 9.70
N LEU A 191 -21.79 -8.02 9.99
CA LEU A 191 -22.23 -9.33 10.46
C LEU A 191 -22.30 -9.39 11.99
N LEU A 192 -21.39 -8.71 12.66
CA LEU A 192 -21.28 -8.66 14.11
C LEU A 192 -21.18 -7.22 14.58
N PRO A 193 -22.35 -6.53 14.80
CA PRO A 193 -22.36 -5.14 15.21
C PRO A 193 -21.58 -4.91 16.51
N GLY A 194 -20.73 -3.86 16.54
CA GLY A 194 -19.89 -3.52 17.67
C GLY A 194 -18.56 -4.29 17.74
N LEU A 195 -18.22 -5.10 16.74
CA LEU A 195 -16.92 -5.74 16.68
C LEU A 195 -15.80 -4.69 16.49
N GLY A 196 -14.91 -4.60 17.48
CA GLY A 196 -13.78 -3.68 17.49
C GLY A 196 -12.42 -4.38 17.37
N HIS A 197 -11.39 -3.58 17.24
CA HIS A 197 -10.01 -4.05 17.08
C HIS A 197 -9.55 -4.93 18.26
N GLU A 198 -9.81 -4.48 19.49
CA GLU A 198 -9.37 -5.21 20.70
C GLU A 198 -9.96 -6.63 20.79
N GLN A 199 -11.24 -6.80 20.41
CA GLN A 199 -11.89 -8.12 20.40
C GLN A 199 -11.24 -9.05 19.36
N VAL A 200 -10.88 -8.52 18.21
CA VAL A 200 -10.18 -9.27 17.14
C VAL A 200 -8.75 -9.60 17.57
N VAL A 201 -8.03 -8.66 18.19
CA VAL A 201 -6.70 -8.91 18.78
C VAL A 201 -6.77 -10.05 19.78
N GLN A 202 -7.72 -10.00 20.73
CA GLN A 202 -7.87 -11.05 21.73
C GLN A 202 -8.17 -12.41 21.08
N ALA A 203 -9.10 -12.45 20.12
CA ALA A 203 -9.45 -13.70 19.43
C ALA A 203 -8.27 -14.30 18.64
N LEU A 204 -7.45 -13.45 17.98
CA LEU A 204 -6.24 -13.89 17.29
C LEU A 204 -5.19 -14.42 18.25
N CYS A 205 -4.99 -13.77 19.40
CA CYS A 205 -4.09 -14.25 20.45
C CYS A 205 -4.55 -15.61 21.00
N ASP A 206 -5.84 -15.75 21.33
CA ASP A 206 -6.40 -16.98 21.86
C ASP A 206 -6.29 -18.14 20.85
N ALA A 207 -6.56 -17.90 19.57
CA ALA A 207 -6.41 -18.89 18.52
C ALA A 207 -4.93 -19.27 18.30
N PHE A 208 -4.02 -18.30 18.33
CA PHE A 208 -2.58 -18.51 18.21
C PHE A 208 -2.04 -19.36 19.37
N PHE A 209 -2.40 -19.01 20.60
CA PHE A 209 -2.00 -19.77 21.79
C PHE A 209 -2.61 -21.17 21.82
N ALA A 210 -3.87 -21.31 21.46
CA ALA A 210 -4.53 -22.61 21.39
C ALA A 210 -3.88 -23.53 20.34
N HIS A 211 -3.48 -22.96 19.20
CA HIS A 211 -2.82 -23.73 18.13
C HIS A 211 -1.46 -24.29 18.56
N TYR A 212 -0.66 -23.49 19.26
CA TYR A 212 0.70 -23.90 19.66
C TYR A 212 0.81 -24.47 21.08
N GLY A 213 -0.25 -24.38 21.88
CA GLY A 213 -0.27 -24.93 23.25
C GLY A 213 0.59 -24.15 24.26
N GLU A 214 0.96 -22.92 23.96
CA GLU A 214 1.80 -22.06 24.79
C GLU A 214 1.21 -20.67 24.88
N VAL A 215 1.27 -20.01 26.06
CA VAL A 215 0.83 -18.63 26.27
C VAL A 215 2.04 -17.78 26.63
N VAL A 216 2.18 -16.64 25.95
CA VAL A 216 3.24 -15.67 26.21
C VAL A 216 2.66 -14.26 26.44
N PRO A 217 3.29 -13.42 27.29
CA PRO A 217 2.85 -12.04 27.43
C PRO A 217 3.11 -11.23 26.16
N PRO A 218 2.26 -10.23 25.85
CA PRO A 218 2.48 -9.37 24.73
C PRO A 218 3.64 -8.38 24.97
N GLU A 219 4.42 -8.13 23.92
CA GLU A 219 5.37 -7.04 23.84
C GLU A 219 4.67 -5.85 23.16
N HIS A 220 4.49 -4.74 23.88
CA HIS A 220 3.95 -3.52 23.30
C HIS A 220 5.04 -2.72 22.61
N ILE A 221 4.77 -2.29 21.38
CA ILE A 221 5.71 -1.56 20.53
C ILE A 221 5.08 -0.22 20.14
N SER A 222 5.82 0.85 20.46
CA SER A 222 5.50 2.20 20.04
C SER A 222 6.80 2.96 19.76
N PRO A 223 6.77 4.16 19.18
CA PRO A 223 7.96 4.99 19.03
C PRO A 223 8.69 5.24 20.35
N GLU A 224 7.98 5.29 21.49
CA GLU A 224 8.54 5.51 22.83
C GLU A 224 8.97 4.23 23.54
N ARG A 225 8.40 3.09 23.16
CA ARG A 225 8.61 1.76 23.78
C ARG A 225 9.12 0.72 22.80
N MET A 226 9.78 1.18 21.76
CA MET A 226 10.29 0.29 20.74
C MET A 226 11.36 -0.66 21.32
N PRO A 227 11.27 -1.98 21.06
CA PRO A 227 12.31 -2.90 21.43
C PRO A 227 13.60 -2.60 20.66
N ASP A 228 14.72 -3.02 21.21
CA ASP A 228 16.01 -2.96 20.49
C ASP A 228 15.94 -3.87 19.25
N LEU A 229 15.69 -3.24 18.10
CA LEU A 229 15.64 -3.89 16.79
C LEU A 229 16.81 -3.37 15.94
N PRO A 230 17.92 -4.14 15.84
CA PRO A 230 19.06 -3.73 15.04
C PRO A 230 18.66 -3.36 13.61
N GLY A 231 19.18 -2.24 13.07
CA GLY A 231 18.84 -1.73 11.74
C GLY A 231 17.46 -1.09 11.60
N PHE A 232 16.76 -0.82 12.73
CA PHE A 232 15.43 -0.19 12.67
C PHE A 232 15.51 1.23 12.12
N ALA A 233 16.47 2.04 12.57
CA ALA A 233 16.57 3.44 12.14
C ALA A 233 16.73 3.55 10.62
N GLU A 234 17.60 2.73 10.02
CA GLU A 234 17.80 2.69 8.57
C GLU A 234 16.57 2.16 7.83
N THR A 235 15.91 1.13 8.37
CA THR A 235 14.70 0.56 7.78
C THR A 235 13.55 1.57 7.83
N PHE A 236 13.39 2.27 8.94
CA PHE A 236 12.35 3.29 9.09
C PHE A 236 12.63 4.52 8.22
N ALA A 237 13.89 4.98 8.15
CA ALA A 237 14.29 6.05 7.23
C ALA A 237 14.00 5.68 5.77
N ARG A 238 14.28 4.44 5.38
CA ARG A 238 13.92 3.94 4.05
C ARG A 238 12.40 3.88 3.83
N GLN A 239 11.62 3.38 4.77
CA GLN A 239 10.16 3.35 4.67
C GLN A 239 9.57 4.75 4.45
N ARG A 240 10.19 5.78 5.04
CA ARG A 240 9.79 7.19 4.88
C ARG A 240 10.30 7.83 3.59
N SER A 241 11.22 7.19 2.87
CA SER A 241 11.84 7.79 1.69
C SER A 241 10.91 7.74 0.47
N TRP A 242 11.00 8.78 -0.34
CA TRP A 242 10.33 8.83 -1.64
C TRP A 242 10.86 7.74 -2.58
N GLU A 243 12.16 7.47 -2.52
CA GLU A 243 12.84 6.46 -3.33
C GLU A 243 12.25 5.08 -3.12
N TRP A 244 11.93 4.71 -1.87
CA TRP A 244 11.29 3.44 -1.57
C TRP A 244 9.85 3.39 -2.04
N ASN A 245 9.05 4.41 -1.74
CA ASN A 245 7.61 4.38 -1.98
C ASN A 245 7.27 4.59 -3.46
N PHE A 246 7.98 5.49 -4.15
CA PHE A 246 7.75 5.86 -5.54
C PHE A 246 8.87 5.43 -6.48
N GLY A 247 10.12 5.75 -6.18
CA GLY A 247 11.28 5.47 -7.02
C GLY A 247 11.53 3.97 -7.25
N HIS A 248 11.02 3.10 -6.39
CA HIS A 248 11.09 1.63 -6.55
C HIS A 248 10.02 1.08 -7.52
N ALA A 249 9.25 1.94 -8.17
CA ALA A 249 8.28 1.54 -9.17
C ALA A 249 8.97 0.91 -10.40
N PRO A 250 8.32 -0.07 -11.07
CA PRO A 250 8.78 -0.56 -12.36
C PRO A 250 8.75 0.57 -13.40
N ALA A 251 9.59 0.48 -14.43
CA ALA A 251 9.58 1.41 -15.55
C ALA A 251 8.20 1.46 -16.22
N PHE A 252 7.76 2.65 -16.62
CA PHE A 252 6.50 2.85 -17.31
C PHE A 252 6.57 4.06 -18.25
N SER A 253 5.71 4.05 -19.27
CA SER A 253 5.51 5.18 -20.18
C SER A 253 4.23 5.92 -19.82
N HIS A 254 4.24 7.23 -19.99
CA HIS A 254 3.10 8.11 -19.75
C HIS A 254 2.80 8.93 -20.99
N LEU A 255 1.50 9.08 -21.29
CA LEU A 255 0.97 10.01 -22.28
C LEU A 255 0.02 10.96 -21.55
N LEU A 256 0.27 12.25 -21.69
CA LEU A 256 -0.59 13.32 -21.22
C LEU A 256 -1.02 14.17 -22.40
N GLU A 257 -2.29 14.47 -22.49
CA GLU A 257 -2.88 15.25 -23.58
C GLU A 257 -3.77 16.37 -23.03
N GLU A 258 -3.67 17.54 -23.63
CA GLU A 258 -4.54 18.66 -23.29
C GLU A 258 -4.68 19.60 -24.50
N ARG A 259 -5.83 20.28 -24.60
CA ARG A 259 -6.07 21.28 -25.62
C ARG A 259 -6.23 22.66 -25.01
N PHE A 260 -5.28 23.51 -25.33
CA PHE A 260 -5.29 24.92 -24.95
C PHE A 260 -5.84 25.80 -26.06
N PRO A 261 -6.22 27.04 -25.78
CA PRO A 261 -6.65 28.00 -26.84
C PRO A 261 -5.60 28.21 -27.93
N TRP A 262 -4.31 28.04 -27.62
CA TRP A 262 -3.17 28.24 -28.52
C TRP A 262 -2.67 26.96 -29.21
N GLY A 263 -3.24 25.77 -28.87
CA GLY A 263 -2.89 24.51 -29.51
C GLY A 263 -3.14 23.31 -28.62
N GLY A 264 -3.19 22.13 -29.25
CA GLY A 264 -3.15 20.86 -28.55
C GLY A 264 -1.74 20.51 -28.14
N VAL A 265 -1.57 19.81 -27.04
CA VAL A 265 -0.28 19.29 -26.57
C VAL A 265 -0.41 17.82 -26.22
N GLU A 266 0.52 17.03 -26.72
CA GLU A 266 0.74 15.62 -26.33
C GLU A 266 2.14 15.52 -25.74
N LEU A 267 2.24 15.12 -24.46
CA LEU A 267 3.50 14.89 -23.78
C LEU A 267 3.70 13.40 -23.54
N HIS A 268 4.69 12.81 -24.20
CA HIS A 268 5.12 11.44 -24.05
C HIS A 268 6.41 11.42 -23.23
N PHE A 269 6.47 10.59 -22.20
CA PHE A 269 7.71 10.37 -21.45
C PHE A 269 7.78 9.00 -20.80
N ASP A 270 9.00 8.49 -20.65
CA ASP A 270 9.31 7.24 -19.96
C ASP A 270 9.84 7.55 -18.57
N VAL A 271 9.38 6.81 -17.56
CA VAL A 271 9.84 6.92 -16.18
C VAL A 271 10.48 5.60 -15.76
N GLU A 272 11.72 5.67 -15.30
CA GLU A 272 12.46 4.55 -14.74
C GLU A 272 13.03 4.94 -13.39
N LYS A 273 12.84 4.09 -12.38
CA LYS A 273 13.28 4.35 -10.99
C LYS A 273 12.82 5.71 -10.44
N GLY A 274 11.62 6.16 -10.88
CA GLY A 274 11.06 7.44 -10.50
C GLY A 274 11.74 8.67 -11.13
N VAL A 275 12.51 8.47 -12.21
CA VAL A 275 13.16 9.55 -12.96
C VAL A 275 12.68 9.52 -14.40
N ILE A 276 12.43 10.71 -14.97
CA ILE A 276 12.10 10.86 -16.39
C ILE A 276 13.35 10.53 -17.22
N GLY A 277 13.26 9.47 -18.04
CA GLY A 277 14.36 9.04 -18.88
C GLY A 277 14.34 9.73 -20.24
N ARG A 278 13.18 9.72 -20.90
CA ARG A 278 12.96 10.33 -22.21
C ARG A 278 11.67 11.14 -22.20
N ALA A 279 11.66 12.29 -22.85
CA ALA A 279 10.44 13.09 -23.02
C ALA A 279 10.35 13.61 -24.45
N GLN A 280 9.13 13.64 -24.99
CA GLN A 280 8.80 14.23 -26.30
C GLN A 280 7.48 14.97 -26.15
N ILE A 281 7.42 16.17 -26.72
CA ILE A 281 6.21 16.99 -26.74
C ILE A 281 5.82 17.24 -28.19
N PHE A 282 4.58 16.92 -28.55
CA PHE A 282 3.99 17.23 -29.85
C PHE A 282 2.92 18.27 -29.66
N SER A 283 2.83 19.20 -30.59
CA SER A 283 1.84 20.29 -30.56
C SER A 283 1.58 20.86 -31.94
N ASP A 284 0.36 21.34 -32.16
CA ASP A 284 -0.02 22.15 -33.33
C ASP A 284 0.12 23.67 -33.07
N THR A 285 0.84 24.07 -32.02
CA THR A 285 1.11 25.48 -31.70
C THR A 285 1.95 26.18 -32.79
N LEU A 286 1.69 27.47 -32.99
CA LEU A 286 2.51 28.31 -33.91
C LEU A 286 3.86 28.73 -33.31
N ALA A 287 4.09 28.51 -32.00
CA ALA A 287 5.30 28.85 -31.27
C ALA A 287 5.89 27.65 -30.52
N PRO A 288 6.48 26.65 -31.21
CA PRO A 288 6.90 25.37 -30.58
C PRO A 288 8.15 25.49 -29.69
N ALA A 289 8.99 26.52 -29.88
CA ALA A 289 10.28 26.63 -29.20
C ALA A 289 10.26 26.46 -27.68
N PRO A 290 9.28 27.00 -26.91
CA PRO A 290 9.20 26.74 -25.48
C PRO A 290 8.96 25.27 -25.15
N LEU A 291 8.11 24.57 -25.91
CA LEU A 291 7.79 23.16 -25.69
C LEU A 291 8.98 22.26 -26.04
N ASP A 292 9.72 22.57 -27.10
CA ASP A 292 10.94 21.86 -27.47
C ASP A 292 12.02 21.98 -26.37
N ASP A 293 12.19 23.20 -25.81
CA ASP A 293 13.11 23.44 -24.70
C ASP A 293 12.69 22.67 -23.42
N LEU A 294 11.39 22.64 -23.11
CA LEU A 294 10.90 21.84 -21.99
C LEU A 294 11.16 20.35 -22.18
N ALA A 295 10.86 19.81 -23.37
CA ALA A 295 11.11 18.41 -23.69
C ALA A 295 12.58 18.04 -23.51
N ALA A 296 13.50 18.94 -23.83
CA ALA A 296 14.94 18.74 -23.63
C ALA A 296 15.37 18.78 -22.15
N ARG A 297 14.65 19.49 -21.30
CA ARG A 297 14.98 19.65 -19.87
C ARG A 297 14.36 18.58 -18.98
N LEU A 298 13.30 17.90 -19.41
CA LEU A 298 12.60 16.88 -18.61
C LEU A 298 13.44 15.63 -18.31
N PRO A 299 14.28 15.11 -19.22
CA PRO A 299 15.13 13.96 -18.91
C PRO A 299 16.06 14.21 -17.72
N GLY A 300 16.13 13.21 -16.80
CA GLY A 300 16.92 13.30 -15.57
C GLY A 300 16.18 13.94 -14.38
N VAL A 301 14.98 14.48 -14.59
CA VAL A 301 14.17 15.07 -13.52
C VAL A 301 13.43 13.97 -12.76
N ALA A 302 13.44 14.04 -11.42
CA ALA A 302 12.64 13.14 -10.61
C ALA A 302 11.15 13.33 -10.91
N TYR A 303 10.43 12.22 -11.10
CA TYR A 303 8.99 12.22 -11.37
C TYR A 303 8.21 12.46 -10.06
N ARG A 304 8.32 13.67 -9.56
CA ARG A 304 7.63 14.15 -8.35
C ARG A 304 7.27 15.63 -8.48
N PRO A 305 6.15 16.06 -7.85
CA PRO A 305 5.58 17.39 -8.08
C PRO A 305 6.53 18.54 -7.80
N ASP A 306 7.30 18.49 -6.71
CA ASP A 306 8.23 19.55 -6.32
C ASP A 306 9.40 19.72 -7.30
N ALA A 307 9.98 18.61 -7.79
CA ALA A 307 11.07 18.64 -8.77
C ALA A 307 10.59 19.20 -10.11
N ILE A 308 9.40 18.78 -10.55
CA ILE A 308 8.79 19.26 -11.81
C ILE A 308 8.38 20.72 -11.66
N ALA A 309 7.81 21.12 -10.51
CA ALA A 309 7.50 22.52 -10.24
C ALA A 309 8.76 23.42 -10.26
N ALA A 310 9.88 22.93 -9.72
CA ALA A 310 11.15 23.66 -9.76
C ALA A 310 11.64 23.83 -11.20
N LEU A 311 11.60 22.78 -12.02
CA LEU A 311 11.92 22.84 -13.44
C LEU A 311 11.04 23.84 -14.18
N LEU A 312 9.71 23.76 -14.00
CA LEU A 312 8.75 24.64 -14.68
C LEU A 312 8.94 26.12 -14.30
N ARG A 313 9.27 26.42 -13.05
CA ARG A 313 9.62 27.79 -12.64
C ARG A 313 10.84 28.32 -13.40
N GLN A 314 11.92 27.55 -13.53
CA GLN A 314 13.11 27.90 -14.26
C GLN A 314 12.83 28.06 -15.77
N TRP A 315 12.07 27.10 -16.32
CA TRP A 315 11.68 27.12 -17.73
C TRP A 315 10.82 28.33 -18.06
N ARG A 316 9.80 28.65 -17.27
CA ARG A 316 8.96 29.85 -17.46
C ARG A 316 9.76 31.15 -17.37
N ALA A 317 10.76 31.23 -16.49
CA ALA A 317 11.63 32.41 -16.40
C ALA A 317 12.41 32.65 -17.69
N THR A 318 12.75 31.59 -18.43
CA THR A 318 13.42 31.71 -19.76
C THR A 318 12.47 32.27 -20.81
N PHE A 319 11.17 32.05 -20.70
CA PHE A 319 10.14 32.47 -21.65
C PHE A 319 9.10 33.42 -21.02
N SER A 320 9.54 34.32 -20.15
CA SER A 320 8.69 35.17 -19.30
C SER A 320 7.68 36.08 -20.05
N ALA A 321 7.91 36.33 -21.33
CA ALA A 321 6.98 37.09 -22.17
C ALA A 321 5.77 36.30 -22.66
N ASN A 322 5.72 34.97 -22.43
CA ASN A 322 4.66 34.09 -22.91
C ASN A 322 3.71 33.70 -21.75
N SER A 323 2.57 34.42 -21.65
CA SER A 323 1.55 34.17 -20.61
C SER A 323 0.82 32.82 -20.77
N GLU A 324 0.83 32.21 -21.97
CA GLU A 324 0.17 30.94 -22.25
C GLU A 324 0.83 29.78 -21.49
N LEU A 325 2.13 29.90 -21.20
CA LEU A 325 2.89 28.89 -20.47
C LEU A 325 2.49 28.77 -18.99
N GLU A 326 1.77 29.74 -18.44
CA GLU A 326 1.24 29.65 -17.07
C GLU A 326 0.15 28.58 -16.97
N GLY A 327 -0.84 28.65 -17.85
CA GLY A 327 -1.91 27.64 -17.92
C GLY A 327 -1.37 26.24 -18.20
N PHE A 328 -0.41 26.13 -19.12
CA PHE A 328 0.26 24.87 -19.41
C PHE A 328 1.01 24.30 -18.19
N SER A 329 1.77 25.16 -17.47
CA SER A 329 2.49 24.73 -16.27
C SER A 329 1.56 24.24 -15.15
N ALA A 330 0.44 24.95 -14.94
CA ALA A 330 -0.56 24.57 -13.95
C ALA A 330 -1.21 23.23 -14.31
N TRP A 331 -1.58 23.05 -15.60
CA TRP A 331 -2.10 21.77 -16.09
C TRP A 331 -1.09 20.65 -15.91
N LEU A 332 0.16 20.82 -16.33
CA LEU A 332 1.17 19.76 -16.25
C LEU A 332 1.40 19.31 -14.82
N LEU A 333 1.50 20.22 -13.85
CA LEU A 333 1.62 19.88 -12.43
C LEU A 333 0.39 19.11 -11.90
N THR A 334 -0.77 19.37 -12.49
CA THR A 334 -2.01 18.67 -12.13
C THR A 334 -2.08 17.27 -12.77
N ALA A 335 -1.66 17.16 -14.02
CA ALA A 335 -1.70 15.93 -14.80
C ALA A 335 -0.65 14.88 -14.39
N LEU A 336 0.46 15.34 -13.79
CA LEU A 336 1.56 14.49 -13.31
C LEU A 336 1.34 13.92 -11.90
N ARG A 337 0.25 14.30 -11.24
CA ARG A 337 -0.08 13.86 -9.88
C ARG A 337 -0.87 12.56 -9.84
#